data_9eac6007d967a48089b32d6330875095
#
_entry.id   9eac6007d967a48089b32d6330875095
#
_cell.length_a   1.000
_cell.length_b   1.000
_cell.length_c   1.000
_cell.angle_alpha   90.00
_cell.angle_beta   90.00
_cell.angle_gamma   90.00
#
_symmetry.space_group_name_H-M   'P 1'
#
loop_
_entity.id
_entity.type
_entity.pdbx_description
1 polymer ?
#
loop_
_entity_poly.entity_id
_entity_poly.type
_entity_poly.pdbx_seq_one_letter_code
_entity_poly.pdbx_strand_id
1 'polypeptide(L)'
;MKNWSHSKAHTPDSGLLGGEKKPGPEQIIMGLFNRLQQHLSPKLQRVWFKGLLYKQFDTVAIMAQLAIAAWAITHLGESDNPMLPLITLGLLVILLLLRFTFMARALCKLTIAAYGLGIEIRRSLLQHLVSMSVATIRGLSAGKIALTLSEDVQWQENQSAYTTPQIACQVMMLTLIYLALFWFDWVVAGSALLVLMVGMFILGAIRKKLDEILRLRATMMADVSEAIVEYAQGMSFIRAAAATTTVEQRFDREIDQLRVAFRRGVFRSIPLLSLFYIIIDTSVVVGILAGALRFNSPEALTLSEILITILLLFATMTPLRGIIPLLNITALTQVGETHIAEIEAVATQASGPLAAPDKYDVEVNNISFSYPGTNQPAIQNVSFYAPQGSMTAIVGPSGSGKSTLAYLLLSFYQLDKGEIRLGGNDIHHYQTQALYDTVTMVFQETALFQDTVANNLRLGDPGATQLELEQAARLANIHDTIMALPQGYDTPLGVDGGTLSGGERQRLAIARAILKQSPVLFLDEATASLDPENEQLIQQAFDSLTQNKTVFVIAHRLSTITRADQILVMDHGTLCDSGTHDELLGRCSLYQSLWENHLGSEEHWHLYPNKPNKV
;
A
#
# COMPACT_ATOMS: atom_id res chain seq x y z
N MET A 1 15.46 -26.71 26.33
CA MET A 1 14.21 -26.07 26.79
C MET A 1 14.55 -25.08 27.88
N LYS A 2 14.90 -23.86 27.53
CA LYS A 2 14.89 -22.64 28.38
C LYS A 2 15.53 -21.52 27.57
N ASN A 3 14.89 -20.36 27.58
CA ASN A 3 15.35 -19.07 27.07
C ASN A 3 15.28 -18.83 25.54
N TRP A 4 14.06 -18.64 25.03
CA TRP A 4 13.81 -17.64 24.03
C TRP A 4 13.17 -16.44 24.73
N SER A 5 14.04 -15.54 25.21
CA SER A 5 13.66 -14.24 25.74
C SER A 5 13.35 -13.30 24.57
N HIS A 6 12.19 -12.71 24.63
CA HIS A 6 11.69 -11.55 23.91
C HIS A 6 12.80 -10.66 23.31
N SER A 7 13.09 -10.80 22.03
CA SER A 7 13.56 -9.71 21.21
C SER A 7 12.32 -8.87 20.87
N LYS A 8 12.04 -7.87 21.70
CA LYS A 8 11.18 -6.76 21.30
C LYS A 8 11.88 -6.11 20.11
N ALA A 9 11.32 -6.26 18.93
CA ALA A 9 11.64 -5.38 17.82
C ALA A 9 11.47 -3.94 18.35
N HIS A 10 12.57 -3.21 18.41
CA HIS A 10 12.57 -1.78 18.68
C HIS A 10 11.75 -1.13 17.55
N THR A 11 10.51 -0.77 17.83
CA THR A 11 9.86 0.31 17.10
C THR A 11 10.77 1.53 17.26
N PRO A 12 11.19 2.18 16.17
CA PRO A 12 11.91 3.43 16.29
C PRO A 12 11.02 4.40 17.06
N ASP A 13 11.62 4.98 18.08
CA ASP A 13 11.03 5.96 18.99
C ASP A 13 10.28 7.02 18.18
N SER A 14 8.95 7.12 18.39
CA SER A 14 8.06 8.13 17.83
C SER A 14 8.33 9.53 18.46
N GLY A 15 9.57 9.83 18.77
CA GLY A 15 10.04 11.06 19.43
C GLY A 15 10.17 12.29 18.52
N LEU A 16 9.75 12.25 17.24
CA LEU A 16 9.92 13.36 16.28
C LEU A 16 8.63 14.10 15.89
N LEU A 17 7.49 13.82 16.52
CA LEU A 17 6.32 14.66 16.35
C LEU A 17 6.13 15.52 17.61
N GLY A 18 6.79 16.68 17.59
CA GLY A 18 6.52 17.78 18.52
C GLY A 18 5.03 18.07 18.57
N GLY A 19 4.49 18.33 19.79
CA GLY A 19 3.09 18.50 20.10
C GLY A 19 2.34 19.51 19.21
N GLU A 20 1.94 19.10 18.02
CA GLU A 20 1.00 19.85 17.20
C GLU A 20 -0.38 19.80 17.85
N LYS A 21 -0.93 20.97 18.12
CA LYS A 21 -2.32 21.16 18.58
C LYS A 21 -3.25 20.46 17.57
N LYS A 22 -3.99 19.45 18.03
CA LYS A 22 -4.99 18.77 17.20
C LYS A 22 -5.94 19.77 16.55
N PRO A 23 -6.16 19.70 15.24
CA PRO A 23 -6.98 20.65 14.51
C PRO A 23 -8.43 20.65 15.04
N GLY A 24 -9.00 21.84 15.19
CA GLY A 24 -10.42 22.01 15.53
C GLY A 24 -11.35 21.52 14.40
N PRO A 25 -12.67 21.38 14.64
CA PRO A 25 -13.61 20.90 13.62
C PRO A 25 -13.60 21.74 12.35
N GLU A 26 -13.35 23.04 12.44
CA GLU A 26 -13.19 23.93 11.27
C GLU A 26 -11.91 23.63 10.49
N GLN A 27 -10.82 23.31 11.19
CA GLN A 27 -9.54 22.94 10.56
C GLN A 27 -9.63 21.55 9.91
N ILE A 28 -10.49 20.66 10.40
CA ILE A 28 -10.71 19.34 9.81
C ILE A 28 -11.46 19.47 8.47
N ILE A 29 -12.53 20.28 8.43
CA ILE A 29 -13.29 20.51 7.20
C ILE A 29 -12.42 21.26 6.19
N MET A 30 -11.69 22.28 6.63
CA MET A 30 -10.78 23.07 5.79
C MET A 30 -9.57 22.21 5.34
N GLY A 31 -9.04 21.35 6.21
CA GLY A 31 -7.98 20.40 5.89
C GLY A 31 -8.42 19.36 4.87
N LEU A 32 -9.62 18.78 5.01
CA LEU A 32 -10.22 17.88 4.02
C LEU A 32 -10.42 18.57 2.65
N PHE A 33 -10.85 19.82 2.66
CA PHE A 33 -11.03 20.60 1.43
C PHE A 33 -9.69 20.91 0.76
N ASN A 34 -8.67 21.28 1.51
CA ASN A 34 -7.34 21.56 0.99
C ASN A 34 -6.66 20.30 0.43
N ARG A 35 -6.86 19.13 1.06
CA ARG A 35 -6.29 17.86 0.59
C ARG A 35 -7.02 17.30 -0.62
N LEU A 36 -8.34 17.44 -0.71
CA LEU A 36 -9.08 17.18 -1.94
C LEU A 36 -8.56 18.04 -3.11
N GLN A 37 -8.11 19.27 -2.82
CA GLN A 37 -7.49 20.13 -3.83
C GLN A 37 -6.07 19.70 -4.22
N GLN A 38 -5.31 19.09 -3.32
CA GLN A 38 -3.92 18.67 -3.58
C GLN A 38 -3.84 17.44 -4.50
N HIS A 39 -4.76 16.47 -4.34
CA HIS A 39 -4.72 15.20 -5.07
C HIS A 39 -5.71 15.10 -6.23
N LEU A 40 -6.66 16.04 -6.38
CA LEU A 40 -7.61 16.03 -7.48
C LEU A 40 -7.16 16.93 -8.63
N SER A 41 -7.13 16.37 -9.83
CA SER A 41 -6.94 17.18 -11.04
C SER A 41 -8.03 18.27 -11.15
N PRO A 42 -7.74 19.45 -11.74
CA PRO A 42 -8.71 20.55 -11.86
C PRO A 42 -10.01 20.16 -12.57
N LYS A 43 -9.95 19.14 -13.43
CA LYS A 43 -11.13 18.60 -14.12
C LYS A 43 -12.04 17.84 -13.15
N LEU A 44 -11.49 16.97 -12.33
CA LEU A 44 -12.22 16.19 -11.33
C LEU A 44 -12.75 17.08 -10.19
N GLN A 45 -12.01 18.09 -9.79
CA GLN A 45 -12.49 19.11 -8.83
C GLN A 45 -13.79 19.75 -9.30
N ARG A 46 -13.86 20.19 -10.57
CA ARG A 46 -15.08 20.80 -11.15
C ARG A 46 -16.25 19.79 -11.17
N VAL A 47 -15.99 18.52 -11.43
CA VAL A 47 -17.01 17.47 -11.40
C VAL A 47 -17.53 17.28 -9.97
N TRP A 48 -16.64 17.24 -8.98
CA TRP A 48 -16.98 17.11 -7.57
C TRP A 48 -17.81 18.27 -7.06
N PHE A 49 -17.41 19.52 -7.34
CA PHE A 49 -18.17 20.72 -6.95
C PHE A 49 -19.57 20.75 -7.58
N LYS A 50 -19.71 20.34 -8.86
CA LYS A 50 -21.03 20.19 -9.48
C LYS A 50 -21.87 19.12 -8.78
N GLY A 51 -21.27 18.01 -8.38
CA GLY A 51 -21.93 16.96 -7.60
C GLY A 51 -22.42 17.48 -6.24
N LEU A 52 -21.54 18.20 -5.52
CA LEU A 52 -21.88 18.84 -4.24
C LEU A 52 -23.03 19.84 -4.42
N LEU A 53 -23.00 20.68 -5.46
CA LEU A 53 -24.06 21.63 -5.75
C LEU A 53 -25.41 20.94 -6.00
N TYR A 54 -25.44 19.88 -6.81
CA TYR A 54 -26.67 19.08 -6.99
C TYR A 54 -27.18 18.48 -5.69
N LYS A 55 -26.28 18.04 -4.80
CA LYS A 55 -26.64 17.52 -3.50
C LYS A 55 -27.22 18.59 -2.59
N GLN A 56 -26.73 19.84 -2.66
CA GLN A 56 -27.30 20.98 -1.95
C GLN A 56 -28.70 21.34 -2.49
N PHE A 57 -28.92 21.28 -3.83
CA PHE A 57 -30.26 21.48 -4.40
C PHE A 57 -31.26 20.40 -3.94
N ASP A 58 -30.83 19.13 -3.78
CA ASP A 58 -31.69 18.11 -3.15
C ASP A 58 -32.06 18.50 -1.71
N THR A 59 -31.12 19.03 -0.93
CA THR A 59 -31.38 19.50 0.45
C THR A 59 -32.37 20.69 0.48
N VAL A 60 -32.24 21.64 -0.43
CA VAL A 60 -33.21 22.77 -0.57
C VAL A 60 -34.59 22.23 -0.94
N ALA A 61 -34.67 21.26 -1.82
CA ALA A 61 -35.95 20.65 -2.22
C ALA A 61 -36.62 19.86 -1.05
N ILE A 62 -35.81 19.25 -0.14
CA ILE A 62 -36.33 18.69 1.13
C ILE A 62 -36.95 19.80 2.00
N MET A 63 -36.28 20.93 2.13
CA MET A 63 -36.80 22.06 2.90
C MET A 63 -38.07 22.64 2.26
N ALA A 64 -38.13 22.71 0.93
CA ALA A 64 -39.35 23.12 0.22
C ALA A 64 -40.52 22.14 0.46
N GLN A 65 -40.28 20.83 0.50
CA GLN A 65 -41.30 19.85 0.88
C GLN A 65 -41.82 20.05 2.31
N LEU A 66 -40.93 20.31 3.27
CA LEU A 66 -41.29 20.65 4.64
C LEU A 66 -42.11 21.95 4.71
N ALA A 67 -41.72 22.97 3.97
CA ALA A 67 -42.43 24.25 3.90
C ALA A 67 -43.86 24.08 3.31
N ILE A 68 -44.02 23.27 2.24
CA ILE A 68 -45.33 22.96 1.66
C ILE A 68 -46.19 22.17 2.65
N ALA A 69 -45.59 21.20 3.35
CA ALA A 69 -46.31 20.44 4.39
C ALA A 69 -46.78 21.37 5.53
N ALA A 70 -45.93 22.26 6.00
CA ALA A 70 -46.25 23.27 6.99
C ALA A 70 -47.40 24.19 6.51
N TRP A 71 -47.29 24.68 5.27
CA TRP A 71 -48.33 25.51 4.65
C TRP A 71 -49.66 24.74 4.51
N ALA A 72 -49.63 23.48 4.13
CA ALA A 72 -50.81 22.65 4.04
C ALA A 72 -51.52 22.48 5.41
N ILE A 73 -50.77 22.32 6.49
CA ILE A 73 -51.31 22.21 7.85
C ILE A 73 -52.12 23.46 8.22
N THR A 74 -51.66 24.66 7.80
CA THR A 74 -52.33 25.94 8.13
C THR A 74 -53.58 26.21 7.32
N HIS A 75 -53.63 25.79 6.03
CA HIS A 75 -54.64 26.23 5.07
C HIS A 75 -55.63 25.19 4.66
N LEU A 76 -55.32 23.87 4.76
CA LEU A 76 -56.23 22.81 4.36
C LEU A 76 -57.45 22.65 5.27
N GLY A 77 -57.35 23.06 6.54
CA GLY A 77 -58.46 23.00 7.50
C GLY A 77 -59.40 24.20 7.42
N GLU A 78 -58.97 25.32 6.82
CA GLU A 78 -59.74 26.57 6.77
C GLU A 78 -60.35 26.84 5.39
N SER A 79 -59.97 26.07 4.34
CA SER A 79 -60.34 26.32 2.96
C SER A 79 -61.45 25.38 2.47
N ASP A 80 -62.57 25.95 2.03
CA ASP A 80 -63.66 25.22 1.37
C ASP A 80 -63.33 24.83 -0.11
N ASN A 81 -62.12 25.06 -0.56
CA ASN A 81 -61.69 24.74 -1.92
C ASN A 81 -61.29 23.26 -2.07
N PRO A 82 -62.07 22.39 -2.73
CA PRO A 82 -61.77 20.97 -2.85
C PRO A 82 -60.55 20.67 -3.74
N MET A 83 -60.07 21.64 -4.53
CA MET A 83 -58.89 21.47 -5.40
C MET A 83 -57.57 21.71 -4.63
N LEU A 84 -57.58 22.33 -3.46
CA LEU A 84 -56.37 22.69 -2.71
C LEU A 84 -55.55 21.44 -2.30
N PRO A 85 -56.11 20.34 -1.80
CA PRO A 85 -55.35 19.12 -1.51
C PRO A 85 -54.71 18.48 -2.76
N LEU A 86 -55.38 18.55 -3.90
CA LEU A 86 -54.87 18.03 -5.19
C LEU A 86 -53.69 18.87 -5.69
N ILE A 87 -53.76 20.18 -5.55
CA ILE A 87 -52.65 21.08 -5.93
C ILE A 87 -51.43 20.83 -5.03
N THR A 88 -51.62 20.73 -3.71
CA THR A 88 -50.50 20.46 -2.76
C THR A 88 -49.89 19.09 -3.03
N LEU A 89 -50.69 18.05 -3.27
CA LEU A 89 -50.18 16.73 -3.66
C LEU A 89 -49.40 16.80 -4.96
N GLY A 90 -49.89 17.50 -5.96
CA GLY A 90 -49.20 17.70 -7.24
C GLY A 90 -47.85 18.38 -7.10
N LEU A 91 -47.76 19.43 -6.27
CA LEU A 91 -46.51 20.12 -5.95
C LEU A 91 -45.51 19.19 -5.24
N LEU A 92 -45.98 18.40 -4.28
CA LEU A 92 -45.13 17.41 -3.56
C LEU A 92 -44.57 16.36 -4.52
N VAL A 93 -45.39 15.86 -5.45
CA VAL A 93 -44.94 14.90 -6.49
C VAL A 93 -43.91 15.53 -7.42
N ILE A 94 -44.15 16.76 -7.89
CA ILE A 94 -43.15 17.49 -8.72
C ILE A 94 -41.81 17.66 -7.98
N LEU A 95 -41.86 18.06 -6.72
CA LEU A 95 -40.65 18.18 -5.91
C LEU A 95 -39.96 16.84 -5.68
N LEU A 96 -40.70 15.74 -5.51
CA LEU A 96 -40.13 14.41 -5.39
C LEU A 96 -39.39 14.00 -6.66
N LEU A 97 -39.97 14.22 -7.84
CA LEU A 97 -39.31 13.96 -9.12
C LEU A 97 -38.05 14.83 -9.32
N LEU A 98 -38.14 16.10 -8.93
CA LEU A 98 -37.02 17.02 -8.99
C LEU A 98 -35.87 16.55 -8.07
N ARG A 99 -36.19 16.14 -6.84
CA ARG A 99 -35.23 15.55 -5.89
C ARG A 99 -34.57 14.31 -6.45
N PHE A 100 -35.33 13.40 -7.03
CA PHE A 100 -34.78 12.19 -7.69
C PHE A 100 -33.73 12.57 -8.73
N THR A 101 -34.01 13.56 -9.59
CA THR A 101 -33.05 13.99 -10.62
C THR A 101 -31.80 14.64 -10.05
N PHE A 102 -31.93 15.48 -9.01
CA PHE A 102 -30.80 16.10 -8.35
C PHE A 102 -29.95 15.07 -7.62
N MET A 103 -30.56 14.17 -6.86
CA MET A 103 -29.86 13.12 -6.11
C MET A 103 -29.12 12.17 -7.07
N ALA A 104 -29.74 11.72 -8.16
CA ALA A 104 -29.10 10.86 -9.16
C ALA A 104 -27.87 11.54 -9.79
N ARG A 105 -28.02 12.82 -10.21
CA ARG A 105 -26.90 13.60 -10.78
C ARG A 105 -25.80 13.87 -9.75
N ALA A 106 -26.15 14.14 -8.51
CA ALA A 106 -25.20 14.31 -7.42
C ALA A 106 -24.38 13.05 -7.20
N LEU A 107 -25.07 11.92 -7.02
CA LEU A 107 -24.42 10.62 -6.78
C LEU A 107 -23.46 10.26 -7.91
N CYS A 108 -23.93 10.31 -9.17
CA CYS A 108 -23.06 10.02 -10.32
C CYS A 108 -21.79 10.89 -10.35
N LYS A 109 -21.92 12.21 -10.15
CA LYS A 109 -20.77 13.12 -10.23
C LYS A 109 -19.80 12.96 -9.06
N LEU A 110 -20.32 12.79 -7.84
CA LEU A 110 -19.51 12.60 -6.64
C LEU A 110 -18.75 11.26 -6.71
N THR A 111 -19.42 10.19 -7.16
CA THR A 111 -18.79 8.88 -7.32
C THR A 111 -17.70 8.89 -8.41
N ILE A 112 -17.96 9.50 -9.57
CA ILE A 112 -16.95 9.63 -10.64
C ILE A 112 -15.72 10.41 -10.13
N ALA A 113 -15.93 11.50 -9.40
CA ALA A 113 -14.83 12.28 -8.87
C ALA A 113 -14.05 11.53 -7.78
N ALA A 114 -14.73 10.78 -6.92
CA ALA A 114 -14.12 10.00 -5.85
C ALA A 114 -13.28 8.83 -6.37
N TYR A 115 -13.78 8.06 -7.33
CA TYR A 115 -12.97 7.01 -7.96
C TYR A 115 -11.80 7.59 -8.76
N GLY A 116 -12.00 8.75 -9.41
CA GLY A 116 -10.91 9.48 -10.04
C GLY A 116 -9.81 9.86 -9.05
N LEU A 117 -10.18 10.35 -7.86
CA LEU A 117 -9.26 10.63 -6.75
C LEU A 117 -8.47 9.36 -6.35
N GLY A 118 -9.17 8.24 -6.14
CA GLY A 118 -8.53 6.99 -5.77
C GLY A 118 -7.52 6.50 -6.82
N ILE A 119 -7.83 6.67 -8.11
CA ILE A 119 -6.90 6.34 -9.20
C ILE A 119 -5.67 7.25 -9.16
N GLU A 120 -5.85 8.57 -8.95
CA GLU A 120 -4.75 9.53 -8.88
C GLU A 120 -3.83 9.25 -7.68
N ILE A 121 -4.39 8.98 -6.49
CA ILE A 121 -3.62 8.60 -5.29
C ILE A 121 -2.84 7.29 -5.52
N ARG A 122 -3.50 6.24 -6.02
CA ARG A 122 -2.82 4.96 -6.29
C ARG A 122 -1.69 5.12 -7.29
N ARG A 123 -1.90 5.92 -8.35
CA ARG A 123 -0.86 6.20 -9.34
C ARG A 123 0.32 6.96 -8.73
N SER A 124 0.05 8.00 -7.94
CA SER A 124 1.09 8.75 -7.23
C SER A 124 1.90 7.86 -6.30
N LEU A 125 1.23 7.05 -5.47
CA LEU A 125 1.90 6.11 -4.55
C LEU A 125 2.73 5.06 -5.30
N LEU A 126 2.20 4.48 -6.39
CA LEU A 126 2.96 3.51 -7.19
C LEU A 126 4.19 4.15 -7.85
N GLN A 127 4.06 5.37 -8.39
CA GLN A 127 5.19 6.11 -8.95
C GLN A 127 6.22 6.42 -7.86
N HIS A 128 5.78 6.79 -6.67
CA HIS A 128 6.67 7.04 -5.54
C HIS A 128 7.40 5.76 -5.09
N LEU A 129 6.68 4.64 -4.96
CA LEU A 129 7.29 3.33 -4.64
C LEU A 129 8.35 2.91 -5.67
N VAL A 130 8.07 3.08 -6.97
CA VAL A 130 9.03 2.78 -8.04
C VAL A 130 10.28 3.68 -7.97
N SER A 131 10.14 4.91 -7.48
CA SER A 131 11.26 5.84 -7.30
C SER A 131 12.08 5.65 -6.03
N MET A 132 11.65 4.78 -5.11
CA MET A 132 12.41 4.42 -3.90
C MET A 132 13.59 3.50 -4.22
N SER A 133 14.59 3.51 -3.35
CA SER A 133 15.67 2.49 -3.44
C SER A 133 15.13 1.10 -3.11
N VAL A 134 15.73 0.07 -3.71
CA VAL A 134 15.37 -1.34 -3.44
C VAL A 134 15.54 -1.68 -1.95
N ALA A 135 16.56 -1.11 -1.31
CA ALA A 135 16.80 -1.24 0.13
C ALA A 135 15.59 -0.77 0.96
N THR A 136 15.07 0.38 0.61
CA THR A 136 13.93 1.00 1.29
C THR A 136 12.66 0.17 1.10
N ILE A 137 12.39 -0.28 -0.14
CA ILE A 137 11.22 -1.12 -0.43
C ILE A 137 11.27 -2.45 0.33
N ARG A 138 12.45 -3.09 0.43
CA ARG A 138 12.63 -4.32 1.21
C ARG A 138 12.39 -4.12 2.71
N GLY A 139 12.58 -2.92 3.23
CA GLY A 139 12.26 -2.55 4.62
C GLY A 139 10.77 -2.32 4.89
N LEU A 140 9.96 -2.14 3.84
CA LEU A 140 8.52 -1.95 3.95
C LEU A 140 7.78 -3.29 3.91
N SER A 141 6.78 -3.46 4.77
CA SER A 141 5.91 -4.63 4.71
C SER A 141 5.04 -4.60 3.45
N ALA A 142 5.11 -5.64 2.62
CA ALA A 142 4.26 -5.78 1.43
C ALA A 142 2.76 -5.75 1.80
N GLY A 143 2.39 -6.34 2.95
CA GLY A 143 1.03 -6.31 3.47
C GLY A 143 0.57 -4.89 3.80
N LYS A 144 1.44 -4.05 4.40
CA LYS A 144 1.13 -2.64 4.68
C LYS A 144 0.93 -1.84 3.39
N ILE A 145 1.78 -2.03 2.39
CA ILE A 145 1.63 -1.37 1.07
C ILE A 145 0.32 -1.78 0.41
N ALA A 146 0.00 -3.08 0.39
CA ALA A 146 -1.23 -3.59 -0.19
C ALA A 146 -2.48 -3.06 0.52
N LEU A 147 -2.47 -3.00 1.86
CA LEU A 147 -3.55 -2.43 2.68
C LEU A 147 -3.75 -0.94 2.35
N THR A 148 -2.66 -0.17 2.29
CA THR A 148 -2.73 1.26 1.97
C THR A 148 -3.29 1.51 0.58
N LEU A 149 -2.80 0.78 -0.45
CA LEU A 149 -3.29 0.92 -1.83
C LEU A 149 -4.74 0.47 -2.01
N SER A 150 -5.24 -0.46 -1.21
CA SER A 150 -6.62 -0.97 -1.28
C SER A 150 -7.56 -0.24 -0.34
N GLU A 151 -7.44 -0.45 0.98
CA GLU A 151 -8.41 -0.01 1.97
C GLU A 151 -8.25 1.47 2.34
N ASP A 152 -7.02 1.95 2.60
CA ASP A 152 -6.82 3.33 3.02
C ASP A 152 -7.23 4.31 1.92
N VAL A 153 -6.90 4.02 0.66
CA VAL A 153 -7.36 4.81 -0.49
C VAL A 153 -8.89 4.72 -0.65
N GLN A 154 -9.50 3.56 -0.39
CA GLN A 154 -10.95 3.40 -0.44
C GLN A 154 -11.66 4.27 0.62
N TRP A 155 -11.08 4.45 1.81
CA TRP A 155 -11.59 5.38 2.81
C TRP A 155 -11.56 6.83 2.31
N GLN A 156 -10.53 7.23 1.55
CA GLN A 156 -10.47 8.56 0.90
C GLN A 156 -11.57 8.72 -0.18
N GLU A 157 -11.80 7.68 -0.98
CA GLU A 157 -12.90 7.65 -1.96
C GLU A 157 -14.26 7.82 -1.25
N ASN A 158 -14.52 7.05 -0.20
CA ASN A 158 -15.76 7.12 0.57
C ASN A 158 -15.95 8.49 1.26
N GLN A 159 -14.87 9.07 1.78
CA GLN A 159 -14.88 10.41 2.35
C GLN A 159 -15.28 11.46 1.33
N SER A 160 -14.75 11.37 0.12
CA SER A 160 -15.02 12.30 -0.98
C SER A 160 -16.41 12.11 -1.58
N ALA A 161 -16.84 10.85 -1.79
CA ALA A 161 -18.13 10.53 -2.41
C ALA A 161 -19.32 10.80 -1.50
N TYR A 162 -19.18 10.46 -0.23
CA TYR A 162 -20.31 10.37 0.71
C TYR A 162 -20.17 11.31 1.89
N THR A 163 -19.09 11.18 2.66
CA THR A 163 -19.01 11.77 4.00
C THR A 163 -18.97 13.29 3.95
N THR A 164 -18.06 13.88 3.17
CA THR A 164 -17.93 15.33 3.04
C THR A 164 -19.19 15.99 2.47
N PRO A 165 -19.78 15.50 1.36
CA PRO A 165 -21.03 16.04 0.85
C PRO A 165 -22.21 15.90 1.82
N GLN A 166 -22.29 14.79 2.55
CA GLN A 166 -23.37 14.54 3.52
C GLN A 166 -23.25 15.45 4.74
N ILE A 167 -22.03 15.69 5.27
CA ILE A 167 -21.81 16.67 6.35
C ILE A 167 -22.25 18.06 5.90
N ALA A 168 -21.85 18.48 4.69
CA ALA A 168 -22.25 19.77 4.15
C ALA A 168 -23.79 19.92 4.04
N CYS A 169 -24.49 18.87 3.61
CA CYS A 169 -25.95 18.85 3.56
C CYS A 169 -26.59 18.91 4.94
N GLN A 170 -26.07 18.17 5.91
CA GLN A 170 -26.62 18.18 7.28
C GLN A 170 -26.45 19.53 7.94
N VAL A 171 -25.29 20.18 7.76
CA VAL A 171 -25.05 21.52 8.26
C VAL A 171 -26.02 22.53 7.61
N MET A 172 -26.18 22.50 6.28
CA MET A 172 -27.12 23.37 5.58
C MET A 172 -28.57 23.11 6.04
N MET A 173 -28.99 21.84 6.15
CA MET A 173 -30.32 21.47 6.58
C MET A 173 -30.62 22.00 7.99
N LEU A 174 -29.72 21.78 8.95
CA LEU A 174 -29.84 22.32 10.32
C LEU A 174 -29.94 23.83 10.31
N THR A 175 -29.08 24.53 9.55
CA THR A 175 -29.10 25.99 9.46
C THR A 175 -30.46 26.48 8.96
N LEU A 176 -30.99 25.88 7.89
CA LEU A 176 -32.29 26.29 7.33
C LEU A 176 -33.45 25.99 8.30
N ILE A 177 -33.43 24.84 9.00
CA ILE A 177 -34.45 24.50 9.99
C ILE A 177 -34.42 25.49 11.16
N TYR A 178 -33.23 25.82 11.71
CA TYR A 178 -33.12 26.76 12.80
C TYR A 178 -33.49 28.18 12.39
N LEU A 179 -33.15 28.63 11.16
CA LEU A 179 -33.61 29.92 10.63
C LEU A 179 -35.16 29.97 10.56
N ALA A 180 -35.79 28.87 10.12
CA ALA A 180 -37.25 28.78 10.10
C ALA A 180 -37.83 28.77 11.53
N LEU A 181 -37.25 28.02 12.47
CA LEU A 181 -37.67 27.99 13.87
C LEU A 181 -37.55 29.38 14.52
N PHE A 182 -36.47 30.11 14.32
CA PHE A 182 -36.29 31.47 14.83
C PHE A 182 -37.28 32.47 14.24
N TRP A 183 -37.72 32.22 13.00
CA TRP A 183 -38.78 33.05 12.38
C TRP A 183 -40.16 32.82 13.06
N PHE A 184 -40.48 31.60 13.44
CA PHE A 184 -41.77 31.29 14.12
C PHE A 184 -41.76 31.64 15.61
N ASP A 185 -40.73 31.16 16.33
CA ASP A 185 -40.59 31.46 17.77
C ASP A 185 -39.11 31.38 18.21
N TRP A 186 -38.53 32.53 18.54
CA TRP A 186 -37.15 32.65 18.98
C TRP A 186 -36.86 31.96 20.32
N VAL A 187 -37.88 31.86 21.24
CA VAL A 187 -37.72 31.21 22.54
C VAL A 187 -37.64 29.68 22.39
N VAL A 188 -38.48 29.10 21.54
CA VAL A 188 -38.46 27.68 21.22
C VAL A 188 -37.15 27.32 20.52
N ALA A 189 -36.79 28.07 19.50
CA ALA A 189 -35.54 27.87 18.75
C ALA A 189 -34.31 28.02 19.66
N GLY A 190 -34.25 29.05 20.47
CA GLY A 190 -33.14 29.34 21.39
C GLY A 190 -32.98 28.28 22.48
N SER A 191 -34.09 27.82 23.07
CA SER A 191 -34.07 26.78 24.10
C SER A 191 -33.60 25.43 23.57
N ALA A 192 -34.08 25.01 22.40
CA ALA A 192 -33.65 23.78 21.75
C ALA A 192 -32.16 23.87 21.31
N LEU A 193 -31.72 25.01 20.76
CA LEU A 193 -30.35 25.24 20.37
C LEU A 193 -29.38 25.22 21.55
N LEU A 194 -29.78 25.79 22.70
CA LEU A 194 -28.96 25.78 23.92
C LEU A 194 -28.68 24.36 24.39
N VAL A 195 -29.69 23.48 24.41
CA VAL A 195 -29.52 22.06 24.77
C VAL A 195 -28.60 21.37 23.78
N LEU A 196 -28.73 21.67 22.49
CA LEU A 196 -27.83 21.12 21.46
C LEU A 196 -26.38 21.60 21.61
N MET A 197 -26.16 22.87 21.95
CA MET A 197 -24.80 23.38 22.21
C MET A 197 -24.15 22.65 23.39
N VAL A 198 -24.89 22.38 24.45
CA VAL A 198 -24.40 21.55 25.56
C VAL A 198 -24.07 20.13 25.07
N GLY A 199 -24.92 19.54 24.24
CA GLY A 199 -24.67 18.22 23.63
C GLY A 199 -23.41 18.21 22.76
N MET A 200 -23.20 19.23 21.92
CA MET A 200 -22.02 19.36 21.08
C MET A 200 -20.73 19.54 21.90
N PHE A 201 -20.78 20.30 22.98
CA PHE A 201 -19.66 20.43 23.93
C PHE A 201 -19.30 19.09 24.57
N ILE A 202 -20.30 18.34 25.05
CA ILE A 202 -20.13 16.99 25.60
C ILE A 202 -19.57 16.04 24.55
N LEU A 203 -20.08 16.06 23.31
CA LEU A 203 -19.58 15.27 22.20
C LEU A 203 -18.10 15.57 21.91
N GLY A 204 -17.71 16.85 21.93
CA GLY A 204 -16.32 17.30 21.77
C GLY A 204 -15.39 16.74 22.85
N ALA A 205 -15.84 16.71 24.11
CA ALA A 205 -15.10 16.14 25.23
C ALA A 205 -14.95 14.59 25.12
N ILE A 206 -15.98 13.94 24.62
CA ILE A 206 -16.04 12.48 24.43
C ILE A 206 -15.19 12.03 23.23
N ARG A 207 -15.11 12.85 22.20
CA ARG A 207 -14.44 12.53 20.93
C ARG A 207 -13.00 12.02 21.12
N LYS A 208 -12.22 12.62 22.03
CA LYS A 208 -10.85 12.18 22.33
C LYS A 208 -10.79 10.71 22.79
N LYS A 209 -11.74 10.31 23.65
CA LYS A 209 -11.83 8.92 24.13
C LYS A 209 -12.30 7.96 23.04
N LEU A 210 -13.20 8.41 22.19
CA LEU A 210 -13.69 7.62 21.06
C LEU A 210 -12.59 7.38 20.03
N ASP A 211 -11.81 8.42 19.68
CA ASP A 211 -10.66 8.32 18.77
C ASP A 211 -9.61 7.32 19.30
N GLU A 212 -9.34 7.32 20.62
CA GLU A 212 -8.41 6.37 21.24
C GLU A 212 -8.90 4.91 21.12
N ILE A 213 -10.20 4.68 21.35
CA ILE A 213 -10.83 3.36 21.21
C ILE A 213 -10.78 2.88 19.75
N LEU A 214 -11.06 3.77 18.79
CA LEU A 214 -11.04 3.44 17.37
C LEU A 214 -9.61 3.12 16.87
N ARG A 215 -8.61 3.88 17.33
CA ARG A 215 -7.19 3.61 17.02
C ARG A 215 -6.74 2.25 17.59
N LEU A 216 -7.04 1.98 18.87
CA LEU A 216 -6.72 0.70 19.49
C LEU A 216 -7.36 -0.48 18.74
N ARG A 217 -8.59 -0.29 18.27
CA ARG A 217 -9.28 -1.29 17.44
C ARG A 217 -8.54 -1.51 16.11
N ALA A 218 -8.14 -0.42 15.44
CA ALA A 218 -7.46 -0.51 14.15
C ALA A 218 -6.10 -1.23 14.26
N THR A 219 -5.30 -0.91 15.30
CA THR A 219 -4.01 -1.59 15.53
C THR A 219 -4.18 -3.08 15.80
N MET A 220 -5.10 -3.47 16.69
CA MET A 220 -5.35 -4.88 16.99
C MET A 220 -5.91 -5.67 15.78
N MET A 221 -6.67 -5.01 14.91
CA MET A 221 -7.16 -5.64 13.68
C MET A 221 -6.02 -5.88 12.68
N ALA A 222 -5.05 -4.96 12.61
CA ALA A 222 -3.85 -5.11 11.82
C ALA A 222 -2.99 -6.29 12.33
N ASP A 223 -2.78 -6.39 13.65
CA ASP A 223 -2.01 -7.47 14.28
C ASP A 223 -2.62 -8.86 13.98
N VAL A 224 -3.94 -9.00 14.08
CA VAL A 224 -4.64 -10.25 13.74
C VAL A 224 -4.54 -10.57 12.25
N SER A 225 -4.65 -9.55 11.38
CA SER A 225 -4.51 -9.74 9.93
C SER A 225 -3.10 -10.21 9.56
N GLU A 226 -2.07 -9.65 10.19
CA GLU A 226 -0.68 -10.09 10.02
C GLU A 226 -0.50 -11.55 10.47
N ALA A 227 -1.04 -11.93 11.63
CA ALA A 227 -1.01 -13.31 12.12
C ALA A 227 -1.71 -14.29 11.17
N ILE A 228 -2.85 -13.92 10.58
CA ILE A 228 -3.56 -14.75 9.59
C ILE A 228 -2.67 -15.00 8.36
N VAL A 229 -1.98 -13.97 7.86
CA VAL A 229 -1.08 -14.10 6.71
C VAL A 229 0.12 -14.99 7.07
N GLU A 230 0.74 -14.79 8.25
CA GLU A 230 1.84 -15.63 8.75
C GLU A 230 1.43 -17.11 8.81
N TYR A 231 0.25 -17.40 9.37
CA TYR A 231 -0.25 -18.77 9.49
C TYR A 231 -0.61 -19.39 8.12
N ALA A 232 -1.18 -18.61 7.21
CA ALA A 232 -1.48 -19.07 5.86
C ALA A 232 -0.21 -19.47 5.08
N GLN A 233 0.83 -18.65 5.15
CA GLN A 233 2.12 -18.90 4.51
C GLN A 233 2.88 -20.05 5.17
N GLY A 234 2.82 -20.16 6.51
CA GLY A 234 3.47 -21.22 7.30
C GLY A 234 2.69 -22.53 7.39
N MET A 235 1.50 -22.67 6.78
CA MET A 235 0.58 -23.79 7.01
C MET A 235 1.19 -25.15 6.67
N SER A 236 1.97 -25.25 5.61
CA SER A 236 2.67 -26.48 5.21
C SER A 236 3.67 -26.94 6.28
N PHE A 237 4.44 -25.99 6.83
CA PHE A 237 5.38 -26.25 7.92
C PHE A 237 4.66 -26.64 9.22
N ILE A 238 3.59 -25.90 9.58
CA ILE A 238 2.78 -26.15 10.78
C ILE A 238 2.21 -27.57 10.74
N ARG A 239 1.71 -28.02 9.59
CA ARG A 239 1.20 -29.38 9.39
C ARG A 239 2.31 -30.44 9.45
N ALA A 240 3.44 -30.19 8.79
CA ALA A 240 4.58 -31.11 8.79
C ALA A 240 5.19 -31.29 10.20
N ALA A 241 5.21 -30.23 11.00
CA ALA A 241 5.70 -30.24 12.37
C ALA A 241 4.67 -30.75 13.41
N ALA A 242 3.46 -31.16 12.98
CA ALA A 242 2.32 -31.52 13.85
C ALA A 242 2.02 -30.46 14.94
N ALA A 243 2.30 -29.19 14.66
CA ALA A 243 2.20 -28.06 15.59
C ALA A 243 0.83 -27.34 15.54
N THR A 244 -0.16 -27.92 14.89
CA THR A 244 -1.50 -27.34 14.69
C THR A 244 -2.15 -26.87 15.98
N THR A 245 -2.13 -27.69 17.03
CA THR A 245 -2.73 -27.37 18.34
C THR A 245 -2.03 -26.18 19.03
N THR A 246 -0.71 -26.06 18.89
CA THR A 246 0.06 -24.95 19.48
C THR A 246 -0.24 -23.63 18.78
N VAL A 247 -0.34 -23.68 17.45
CA VAL A 247 -0.66 -22.51 16.61
C VAL A 247 -2.11 -22.09 16.82
N GLU A 248 -3.05 -23.02 16.88
CA GLU A 248 -4.45 -22.78 17.20
C GLU A 248 -4.62 -22.09 18.55
N GLN A 249 -3.95 -22.56 19.60
CA GLN A 249 -3.97 -21.93 20.93
C GLN A 249 -3.34 -20.53 20.95
N ARG A 250 -2.36 -20.25 20.08
CA ARG A 250 -1.79 -18.90 19.93
C ARG A 250 -2.79 -17.98 19.24
N PHE A 251 -3.38 -18.44 18.15
CA PHE A 251 -4.39 -17.70 17.39
C PHE A 251 -5.64 -17.40 18.24
N ASP A 252 -6.13 -18.39 18.99
CA ASP A 252 -7.26 -18.22 19.91
C ASP A 252 -6.98 -17.13 20.96
N ARG A 253 -5.75 -17.07 21.48
CA ARG A 253 -5.35 -16.01 22.43
C ARG A 253 -5.37 -14.63 21.79
N GLU A 254 -4.89 -14.48 20.55
CA GLU A 254 -4.91 -13.21 19.81
C GLU A 254 -6.35 -12.79 19.50
N ILE A 255 -7.21 -13.71 19.09
CA ILE A 255 -8.64 -13.48 18.89
C ILE A 255 -9.35 -13.10 20.20
N ASP A 256 -9.04 -13.76 21.30
CA ASP A 256 -9.64 -13.43 22.59
C ASP A 256 -9.20 -12.05 23.09
N GLN A 257 -7.94 -11.65 22.86
CA GLN A 257 -7.47 -10.29 23.13
C GLN A 257 -8.25 -9.25 22.30
N LEU A 258 -8.40 -9.49 21.00
CA LEU A 258 -9.22 -8.67 20.11
C LEU A 258 -10.68 -8.59 20.61
N ARG A 259 -11.29 -9.73 20.95
CA ARG A 259 -12.65 -9.81 21.50
C ARG A 259 -12.81 -9.00 22.77
N VAL A 260 -11.85 -9.09 23.71
CA VAL A 260 -11.86 -8.32 24.96
C VAL A 260 -11.71 -6.83 24.69
N ALA A 261 -10.83 -6.43 23.76
CA ALA A 261 -10.64 -5.04 23.37
C ALA A 261 -11.92 -4.47 22.70
N PHE A 262 -12.51 -5.22 21.76
CA PHE A 262 -13.78 -4.85 21.14
C PHE A 262 -14.88 -4.68 22.19
N ARG A 263 -15.05 -5.65 23.08
CA ARG A 263 -16.05 -5.59 24.15
C ARG A 263 -15.83 -4.35 25.02
N ARG A 264 -14.61 -4.08 25.48
CA ARG A 264 -14.28 -2.88 26.26
C ARG A 264 -14.56 -1.59 25.49
N GLY A 265 -14.20 -1.55 24.21
CA GLY A 265 -14.48 -0.42 23.32
C GLY A 265 -15.98 -0.15 23.20
N VAL A 266 -16.75 -1.20 22.89
CA VAL A 266 -18.21 -1.13 22.75
C VAL A 266 -18.88 -0.68 24.07
N PHE A 267 -18.55 -1.30 25.21
CA PHE A 267 -19.13 -0.92 26.50
C PHE A 267 -18.76 0.50 26.96
N ARG A 268 -17.64 1.05 26.49
CA ARG A 268 -17.25 2.44 26.77
C ARG A 268 -17.88 3.45 25.80
N SER A 269 -18.03 3.08 24.52
CA SER A 269 -18.55 4.00 23.49
C SER A 269 -20.08 4.08 23.45
N ILE A 270 -20.79 2.96 23.64
CA ILE A 270 -22.26 2.93 23.55
C ILE A 270 -22.93 3.87 24.57
N PRO A 271 -22.58 3.89 25.87
CA PRO A 271 -23.21 4.82 26.82
C PRO A 271 -23.01 6.29 26.42
N LEU A 272 -21.81 6.62 25.89
CA LEU A 272 -21.49 7.97 25.47
C LEU A 272 -22.30 8.39 24.23
N LEU A 273 -22.44 7.49 23.27
CA LEU A 273 -23.26 7.71 22.08
C LEU A 273 -24.75 7.79 22.45
N SER A 274 -25.21 6.94 23.36
CA SER A 274 -26.58 6.97 23.86
C SER A 274 -26.88 8.28 24.57
N LEU A 275 -25.94 8.80 25.38
CA LEU A 275 -26.09 10.10 26.03
C LEU A 275 -26.25 11.23 24.98
N PHE A 276 -25.48 11.21 23.91
CA PHE A 276 -25.64 12.20 22.83
C PHE A 276 -27.01 12.12 22.16
N TYR A 277 -27.51 10.90 21.86
CA TYR A 277 -28.87 10.72 21.32
C TYR A 277 -29.95 11.22 22.28
N ILE A 278 -29.81 10.92 23.59
CA ILE A 278 -30.73 11.43 24.62
C ILE A 278 -30.73 12.96 24.65
N ILE A 279 -29.57 13.61 24.48
CA ILE A 279 -29.51 15.08 24.44
C ILE A 279 -30.23 15.63 23.22
N ILE A 280 -30.11 14.98 22.05
CA ILE A 280 -30.86 15.38 20.86
C ILE A 280 -32.37 15.27 21.12
N ASP A 281 -32.81 14.15 21.67
CA ASP A 281 -34.22 13.95 21.98
C ASP A 281 -34.69 14.95 23.04
N THR A 282 -33.91 15.21 24.08
CA THR A 282 -34.16 16.23 25.09
C THR A 282 -34.28 17.64 24.51
N SER A 283 -33.51 17.99 23.49
CA SER A 283 -33.60 19.31 22.83
C SER A 283 -34.97 19.54 22.19
N VAL A 284 -35.55 18.52 21.60
CA VAL A 284 -36.89 18.57 21.02
C VAL A 284 -37.94 18.71 22.12
N VAL A 285 -37.84 17.90 23.20
CA VAL A 285 -38.76 17.98 24.34
C VAL A 285 -38.73 19.35 25.01
N VAL A 286 -37.52 19.90 25.23
CA VAL A 286 -37.35 21.27 25.81
C VAL A 286 -37.95 22.33 24.90
N GLY A 287 -37.76 22.22 23.58
CA GLY A 287 -38.37 23.11 22.60
C GLY A 287 -39.91 23.06 22.65
N ILE A 288 -40.51 21.87 22.73
CA ILE A 288 -41.96 21.66 22.85
C ILE A 288 -42.48 22.24 24.18
N LEU A 289 -41.78 21.99 25.28
CA LEU A 289 -42.15 22.55 26.59
C LEU A 289 -42.09 24.08 26.62
N ALA A 290 -41.05 24.66 26.02
CA ALA A 290 -40.91 26.11 25.88
C ALA A 290 -42.09 26.73 25.09
N GLY A 291 -42.50 26.08 23.98
CA GLY A 291 -43.69 26.46 23.23
C GLY A 291 -44.98 26.34 24.02
N ALA A 292 -45.16 25.25 24.79
CA ALA A 292 -46.32 25.03 25.62
C ALA A 292 -46.45 26.07 26.75
N LEU A 293 -45.36 26.49 27.37
CA LEU A 293 -45.35 27.54 28.40
C LEU A 293 -45.78 28.89 27.85
N ARG A 294 -45.61 29.17 26.56
CA ARG A 294 -46.06 30.39 25.91
C ARG A 294 -47.49 30.35 25.41
N PHE A 295 -48.16 29.19 25.45
CA PHE A 295 -49.55 29.04 24.98
C PHE A 295 -50.52 29.97 25.71
N ASN A 296 -50.28 30.31 26.97
CA ASN A 296 -51.10 31.23 27.78
C ASN A 296 -50.55 32.67 27.82
N SER A 297 -49.54 33.03 27.00
CA SER A 297 -49.02 34.38 26.96
C SER A 297 -49.80 35.30 25.99
N PRO A 298 -49.71 36.64 26.12
CA PRO A 298 -50.34 37.54 25.17
C PRO A 298 -49.86 37.42 23.71
N GLU A 299 -48.71 36.80 23.53
CA GLU A 299 -48.09 36.50 22.24
C GLU A 299 -48.24 34.99 21.92
N ALA A 300 -49.36 34.35 22.29
CA ALA A 300 -49.58 32.94 22.07
C ALA A 300 -49.57 32.56 20.60
N LEU A 301 -48.84 31.48 20.29
CA LEU A 301 -48.83 30.89 18.96
C LEU A 301 -50.21 30.32 18.60
N THR A 302 -50.61 30.46 17.36
CA THR A 302 -51.79 29.77 16.82
C THR A 302 -51.57 28.25 16.84
N LEU A 303 -52.63 27.45 16.82
CA LEU A 303 -52.52 25.98 16.77
C LEU A 303 -51.68 25.52 15.58
N SER A 304 -51.83 26.18 14.44
CA SER A 304 -51.06 25.86 13.23
C SER A 304 -49.57 26.16 13.40
N GLU A 305 -49.20 27.29 14.01
CA GLU A 305 -47.82 27.63 14.30
C GLU A 305 -47.17 26.63 15.28
N ILE A 306 -47.92 26.16 16.28
CA ILE A 306 -47.46 25.12 17.20
C ILE A 306 -47.18 23.82 16.45
N LEU A 307 -48.08 23.38 15.57
CA LEU A 307 -47.89 22.16 14.78
C LEU A 307 -46.68 22.26 13.85
N ILE A 308 -46.48 23.42 13.21
CA ILE A 308 -45.30 23.68 12.36
C ILE A 308 -44.01 23.64 13.20
N THR A 309 -43.99 24.29 14.35
CA THR A 309 -42.86 24.31 15.26
C THR A 309 -42.47 22.91 15.73
N ILE A 310 -43.45 22.08 16.08
CA ILE A 310 -43.24 20.68 16.43
C ILE A 310 -42.67 19.91 15.23
N LEU A 311 -43.22 20.07 14.06
CA LEU A 311 -42.73 19.43 12.82
C LEU A 311 -41.25 19.81 12.55
N LEU A 312 -40.91 21.08 12.67
CA LEU A 312 -39.52 21.59 12.46
C LEU A 312 -38.57 21.05 13.52
N LEU A 313 -39.01 20.98 14.83
CA LEU A 313 -38.18 20.39 15.89
C LEU A 313 -37.88 18.91 15.62
N PHE A 314 -38.89 18.12 15.22
CA PHE A 314 -38.64 16.74 14.82
C PHE A 314 -37.75 16.60 13.58
N ALA A 315 -37.86 17.53 12.62
CA ALA A 315 -37.01 17.55 11.43
C ALA A 315 -35.52 17.72 11.77
N THR A 316 -35.16 18.35 12.91
CA THR A 316 -33.77 18.49 13.37
C THR A 316 -33.13 17.14 13.75
N MET A 317 -33.92 16.15 14.14
CA MET A 317 -33.39 14.85 14.57
C MET A 317 -32.63 14.12 13.46
N THR A 318 -33.13 14.16 12.22
CA THR A 318 -32.54 13.44 11.08
C THR A 318 -31.09 13.84 10.82
N PRO A 319 -30.74 15.13 10.60
CA PRO A 319 -29.36 15.53 10.38
C PRO A 319 -28.48 15.34 11.61
N LEU A 320 -28.99 15.54 12.82
CA LEU A 320 -28.20 15.39 14.05
C LEU A 320 -27.83 13.93 14.33
N ARG A 321 -28.75 13.00 14.18
CA ARG A 321 -28.48 11.56 14.36
C ARG A 321 -27.54 11.01 13.30
N GLY A 322 -27.56 11.57 12.08
CA GLY A 322 -26.69 11.18 10.99
C GLY A 322 -25.21 11.61 11.13
N ILE A 323 -24.87 12.49 12.08
CA ILE A 323 -23.49 12.99 12.26
C ILE A 323 -22.54 11.88 12.76
N ILE A 324 -22.98 11.03 13.69
CA ILE A 324 -22.11 10.04 14.34
C ILE A 324 -21.49 9.04 13.37
N PRO A 325 -22.25 8.37 12.46
CA PRO A 325 -21.65 7.49 11.47
C PRO A 325 -20.61 8.19 10.58
N LEU A 326 -20.85 9.46 10.25
CA LEU A 326 -19.92 10.25 9.43
C LEU A 326 -18.62 10.57 10.17
N LEU A 327 -18.68 10.80 11.49
CA LEU A 327 -17.47 10.98 12.31
C LEU A 327 -16.61 9.72 12.36
N ASN A 328 -17.22 8.54 12.42
CA ASN A 328 -16.49 7.26 12.38
C ASN A 328 -15.75 7.07 11.05
N ILE A 329 -16.40 7.33 9.92
CA ILE A 329 -15.76 7.27 8.60
C ILE A 329 -14.61 8.28 8.51
N THR A 330 -14.82 9.50 8.99
CA THR A 330 -13.76 10.52 9.02
C THR A 330 -12.56 10.08 9.84
N ALA A 331 -12.76 9.39 10.97
CA ALA A 331 -11.67 8.90 11.80
C ALA A 331 -10.86 7.79 11.09
N LEU A 332 -11.53 6.86 10.39
CA LEU A 332 -10.86 5.82 9.58
C LEU A 332 -10.08 6.45 8.42
N THR A 333 -10.66 7.43 7.75
CA THR A 333 -9.98 8.19 6.69
C THR A 333 -8.70 8.86 7.20
N GLN A 334 -8.71 9.44 8.40
CA GLN A 334 -7.52 10.06 9.00
C GLN A 334 -6.40 9.05 9.28
N VAL A 335 -6.74 7.81 9.68
CA VAL A 335 -5.74 6.73 9.84
C VAL A 335 -5.14 6.38 8.48
N GLY A 336 -5.95 6.18 7.46
CA GLY A 336 -5.47 5.90 6.11
C GLY A 336 -4.59 7.03 5.55
N GLU A 337 -4.92 8.30 5.83
CA GLU A 337 -4.06 9.44 5.46
C GLU A 337 -2.67 9.38 6.12
N THR A 338 -2.61 8.94 7.37
CA THR A 338 -1.31 8.79 8.06
C THR A 338 -0.46 7.72 7.37
N HIS A 339 -1.05 6.59 6.99
CA HIS A 339 -0.34 5.52 6.26
C HIS A 339 0.13 5.98 4.88
N ILE A 340 -0.71 6.72 4.14
CA ILE A 340 -0.33 7.31 2.84
C ILE A 340 0.84 8.28 3.03
N ALA A 341 0.73 9.20 4.01
CA ALA A 341 1.77 10.17 4.30
C ALA A 341 3.09 9.52 4.78
N GLU A 342 3.02 8.43 5.54
CA GLU A 342 4.21 7.65 5.93
C GLU A 342 4.94 7.07 4.71
N ILE A 343 4.21 6.57 3.70
CA ILE A 343 4.82 6.08 2.46
C ILE A 343 5.40 7.24 1.66
N GLU A 344 4.68 8.36 1.51
CA GLU A 344 5.13 9.54 0.76
C GLU A 344 6.32 10.27 1.43
N ALA A 345 6.46 10.18 2.75
CA ALA A 345 7.58 10.77 3.48
C ALA A 345 8.91 10.01 3.31
N VAL A 346 8.86 8.79 2.80
CA VAL A 346 10.07 8.00 2.55
C VAL A 346 10.85 8.61 1.39
N ALA A 347 12.16 8.79 1.59
CA ALA A 347 13.02 9.40 0.59
C ALA A 347 13.08 8.55 -0.70
N THR A 348 12.98 9.21 -1.84
CA THR A 348 13.21 8.61 -3.15
C THR A 348 14.71 8.50 -3.43
N GLN A 349 15.10 7.58 -4.30
CA GLN A 349 16.47 7.48 -4.76
C GLN A 349 16.82 8.73 -5.56
N ALA A 350 17.91 9.39 -5.19
CA ALA A 350 18.39 10.56 -5.94
C ALA A 350 18.80 10.11 -7.35
N SER A 351 18.29 10.78 -8.37
CA SER A 351 18.67 10.58 -9.77
C SER A 351 19.72 11.60 -10.16
N GLY A 352 20.85 11.13 -10.68
CA GLY A 352 21.91 12.01 -11.15
C GLY A 352 21.59 12.68 -12.52
N PRO A 353 22.45 13.58 -12.99
CA PRO A 353 22.25 14.32 -14.24
C PRO A 353 22.76 13.57 -15.48
N LEU A 354 23.63 12.55 -15.33
CA LEU A 354 24.28 11.89 -16.44
C LEU A 354 23.37 10.90 -17.17
N ALA A 355 23.48 10.87 -18.49
CA ALA A 355 22.87 9.84 -19.31
C ALA A 355 23.65 8.50 -19.20
N ALA A 356 23.41 7.55 -20.11
CA ALA A 356 24.09 6.26 -20.12
C ALA A 356 25.62 6.42 -20.20
N PRO A 357 26.41 5.51 -19.56
CA PRO A 357 27.87 5.52 -19.66
C PRO A 357 28.34 5.12 -21.05
N ASP A 358 29.48 5.72 -21.49
CA ASP A 358 30.11 5.39 -22.76
C ASP A 358 31.00 4.12 -22.67
N LYS A 359 31.43 3.76 -21.46
CA LYS A 359 32.25 2.59 -21.16
C LYS A 359 31.61 1.80 -20.01
N TYR A 360 31.97 0.53 -19.95
CA TYR A 360 31.35 -0.43 -19.02
C TYR A 360 32.38 -1.12 -18.12
N ASP A 361 33.54 -0.47 -17.91
CA ASP A 361 34.47 -0.84 -16.85
C ASP A 361 33.95 -0.40 -15.49
N VAL A 362 34.23 -1.20 -14.46
CA VAL A 362 33.77 -0.94 -13.09
C VAL A 362 34.98 -0.78 -12.18
N GLU A 363 35.05 0.36 -11.49
CA GLU A 363 36.07 0.67 -10.51
C GLU A 363 35.44 0.84 -9.12
N VAL A 364 35.95 0.12 -8.16
CA VAL A 364 35.49 0.14 -6.78
C VAL A 364 36.60 0.62 -5.88
N ASN A 365 36.39 1.74 -5.18
CA ASN A 365 37.40 2.42 -4.37
C ASN A 365 37.01 2.49 -2.91
N ASN A 366 37.65 1.66 -2.08
CA ASN A 366 37.58 1.66 -0.62
C ASN A 366 36.14 1.71 -0.06
N ILE A 367 35.27 0.88 -0.60
CA ILE A 367 33.85 0.87 -0.19
C ILE A 367 33.67 0.18 1.16
N SER A 368 32.76 0.75 1.96
CA SER A 368 32.28 0.15 3.21
C SER A 368 30.78 0.34 3.34
N PHE A 369 30.12 -0.66 3.90
CA PHE A 369 28.65 -0.67 4.04
C PHE A 369 28.19 -1.53 5.22
N SER A 370 27.19 -1.03 5.93
CA SER A 370 26.47 -1.73 7.00
C SER A 370 24.97 -1.73 6.74
N TYR A 371 24.29 -2.86 6.95
CA TYR A 371 22.84 -2.88 6.87
C TYR A 371 22.19 -2.04 7.98
N PRO A 372 21.09 -1.34 7.70
CA PRO A 372 20.36 -0.59 8.72
C PRO A 372 20.02 -1.46 9.94
N GLY A 373 20.33 -0.95 11.14
CA GLY A 373 20.08 -1.66 12.40
C GLY A 373 21.12 -2.71 12.79
N THR A 374 22.21 -2.89 12.02
CA THR A 374 23.32 -3.78 12.38
C THR A 374 24.55 -2.96 12.81
N ASN A 375 25.25 -3.47 13.84
CA ASN A 375 26.49 -2.85 14.30
C ASN A 375 27.74 -3.43 13.60
N GLN A 376 27.56 -4.47 12.78
CA GLN A 376 28.66 -5.09 12.05
C GLN A 376 28.61 -4.69 10.58
N PRO A 377 29.71 -4.17 10.02
CA PRO A 377 29.79 -3.86 8.61
C PRO A 377 29.72 -5.14 7.76
N ALA A 378 28.90 -5.10 6.73
CA ALA A 378 28.75 -6.20 5.77
C ALA A 378 29.84 -6.18 4.69
N ILE A 379 30.38 -4.99 4.39
CA ILE A 379 31.52 -4.76 3.47
C ILE A 379 32.47 -3.76 4.14
N GLN A 380 33.78 -4.02 4.08
CA GLN A 380 34.83 -3.19 4.68
C GLN A 380 36.01 -3.00 3.74
N ASN A 381 36.28 -1.73 3.38
CA ASN A 381 37.47 -1.29 2.65
C ASN A 381 37.76 -2.14 1.39
N VAL A 382 36.73 -2.52 0.63
CA VAL A 382 36.88 -3.31 -0.59
C VAL A 382 37.24 -2.38 -1.76
N SER A 383 38.29 -2.76 -2.51
CA SER A 383 38.74 -2.06 -3.72
C SER A 383 39.12 -3.08 -4.79
N PHE A 384 38.68 -2.87 -6.02
CA PHE A 384 39.07 -3.65 -7.19
C PHE A 384 38.70 -2.91 -8.48
N TYR A 385 39.23 -3.41 -9.60
CA TYR A 385 38.92 -2.93 -10.94
C TYR A 385 38.52 -4.09 -11.83
N ALA A 386 37.40 -3.96 -12.55
CA ALA A 386 36.91 -4.92 -13.52
C ALA A 386 36.87 -4.27 -14.92
N PRO A 387 37.73 -4.73 -15.85
CA PRO A 387 37.77 -4.20 -17.21
C PRO A 387 36.43 -4.42 -17.96
N GLN A 388 36.13 -3.55 -18.90
CA GLN A 388 35.01 -3.76 -19.82
C GLN A 388 35.15 -5.08 -20.58
N GLY A 389 34.09 -5.86 -20.65
CA GLY A 389 34.05 -7.14 -21.37
C GLY A 389 34.73 -8.30 -20.65
N SER A 390 35.18 -8.10 -19.39
CA SER A 390 35.75 -9.17 -18.56
C SER A 390 34.69 -9.86 -17.70
N MET A 391 34.99 -11.11 -17.31
CA MET A 391 34.22 -11.89 -16.34
C MET A 391 34.92 -11.87 -14.97
N THR A 392 34.27 -11.30 -13.97
CA THR A 392 34.74 -11.25 -12.58
C THR A 392 33.90 -12.21 -11.71
N ALA A 393 34.53 -13.25 -11.16
CA ALA A 393 33.90 -14.16 -10.23
C ALA A 393 34.08 -13.68 -8.78
N ILE A 394 32.99 -13.71 -7.98
CA ILE A 394 33.00 -13.38 -6.55
C ILE A 394 32.82 -14.69 -5.78
N VAL A 395 33.86 -15.08 -5.02
CA VAL A 395 33.88 -16.34 -4.25
C VAL A 395 34.12 -16.09 -2.77
N GLY A 396 33.74 -17.03 -1.92
CA GLY A 396 33.96 -16.94 -0.48
C GLY A 396 32.94 -17.76 0.30
N PRO A 397 33.13 -17.94 1.61
CA PRO A 397 32.20 -18.68 2.46
C PRO A 397 30.81 -18.01 2.52
N SER A 398 29.82 -18.74 3.05
CA SER A 398 28.50 -18.17 3.30
C SER A 398 28.62 -17.02 4.31
N GLY A 399 27.95 -15.90 4.04
CA GLY A 399 28.02 -14.70 4.89
C GLY A 399 29.27 -13.81 4.68
N SER A 400 30.14 -14.10 3.68
CA SER A 400 31.33 -13.28 3.40
C SER A 400 31.03 -11.93 2.74
N GLY A 401 29.79 -11.62 2.36
CA GLY A 401 29.40 -10.34 1.76
C GLY A 401 29.24 -10.35 0.24
N LYS A 402 29.31 -11.49 -0.46
CA LYS A 402 29.19 -11.61 -1.93
C LYS A 402 27.93 -10.96 -2.51
N SER A 403 26.76 -11.36 -2.04
CA SER A 403 25.49 -10.79 -2.52
C SER A 403 25.35 -9.31 -2.12
N THR A 404 25.89 -8.91 -0.97
CA THR A 404 25.94 -7.50 -0.56
C THR A 404 26.77 -6.67 -1.53
N LEU A 405 27.95 -7.16 -1.93
CA LEU A 405 28.80 -6.49 -2.92
C LEU A 405 28.05 -6.34 -4.25
N ALA A 406 27.40 -7.40 -4.76
CA ALA A 406 26.60 -7.32 -5.98
C ALA A 406 25.46 -6.29 -5.86
N TYR A 407 24.77 -6.22 -4.73
CA TYR A 407 23.71 -5.24 -4.51
C TYR A 407 24.22 -3.79 -4.44
N LEU A 408 25.42 -3.58 -3.93
CA LEU A 408 26.06 -2.26 -3.93
C LEU A 408 26.45 -1.83 -5.34
N LEU A 409 27.00 -2.74 -6.16
CA LEU A 409 27.34 -2.50 -7.56
C LEU A 409 26.11 -2.20 -8.42
N LEU A 410 24.93 -2.71 -8.04
CA LEU A 410 23.63 -2.40 -8.65
C LEU A 410 22.98 -1.11 -8.11
N SER A 411 23.65 -0.40 -7.19
CA SER A 411 23.09 0.79 -6.52
C SER A 411 21.75 0.52 -5.79
N PHE A 412 21.55 -0.71 -5.32
CA PHE A 412 20.37 -1.04 -4.51
C PHE A 412 20.45 -0.48 -3.09
N TYR A 413 21.69 -0.28 -2.59
CA TYR A 413 22.00 0.31 -1.31
C TYR A 413 22.98 1.48 -1.48
N GLN A 414 22.89 2.45 -0.59
CA GLN A 414 23.81 3.56 -0.54
C GLN A 414 25.04 3.20 0.30
N LEU A 415 26.23 3.58 -0.15
CA LEU A 415 27.50 3.33 0.55
C LEU A 415 27.60 4.18 1.82
N ASP A 416 28.22 3.62 2.88
CA ASP A 416 28.64 4.39 4.04
C ASP A 416 29.92 5.18 3.75
N LYS A 417 30.86 4.57 2.98
CA LYS A 417 32.15 5.17 2.57
C LYS A 417 32.59 4.61 1.23
N GLY A 418 33.47 5.37 0.56
CA GLY A 418 34.05 5.00 -0.72
C GLY A 418 33.18 5.41 -1.90
N GLU A 419 33.53 4.94 -3.10
CA GLU A 419 32.83 5.22 -4.34
C GLU A 419 32.86 4.01 -5.29
N ILE A 420 31.84 3.87 -6.10
CA ILE A 420 31.77 2.92 -7.21
C ILE A 420 31.62 3.72 -8.49
N ARG A 421 32.52 3.49 -9.47
CA ARG A 421 32.49 4.15 -10.76
C ARG A 421 32.16 3.17 -11.86
N LEU A 422 31.32 3.58 -12.77
CA LEU A 422 30.98 2.88 -14.00
C LEU A 422 31.39 3.78 -15.19
N GLY A 423 32.31 3.30 -16.06
CA GLY A 423 32.81 4.12 -17.14
C GLY A 423 33.48 5.41 -16.68
N GLY A 424 34.18 5.39 -15.53
CA GLY A 424 34.89 6.51 -14.94
C GLY A 424 34.05 7.50 -14.12
N ASN A 425 32.73 7.41 -14.12
CA ASN A 425 31.85 8.28 -13.32
C ASN A 425 31.22 7.51 -12.17
N ASP A 426 30.96 8.19 -11.05
CA ASP A 426 30.23 7.60 -9.92
C ASP A 426 28.83 7.13 -10.35
N ILE A 427 28.44 5.91 -9.93
CA ILE A 427 27.13 5.31 -10.27
C ILE A 427 25.95 6.16 -9.81
N HIS A 428 26.10 6.95 -8.76
CA HIS A 428 25.07 7.86 -8.26
C HIS A 428 24.90 9.13 -9.10
N HIS A 429 25.83 9.43 -10.00
CA HIS A 429 25.71 10.57 -10.92
C HIS A 429 24.89 10.23 -12.18
N TYR A 430 24.58 8.98 -12.43
CA TYR A 430 23.70 8.59 -13.54
C TYR A 430 22.22 8.78 -13.21
N GLN A 431 21.44 9.05 -14.26
CA GLN A 431 19.99 8.93 -14.14
C GLN A 431 19.64 7.49 -13.77
N THR A 432 18.73 7.34 -12.79
CA THR A 432 18.35 6.01 -12.28
C THR A 432 17.92 5.05 -13.40
N GLN A 433 17.13 5.55 -14.37
CA GLN A 433 16.71 4.75 -15.51
C GLN A 433 17.89 4.34 -16.39
N ALA A 434 18.80 5.26 -16.71
CA ALA A 434 19.97 4.99 -17.54
C ALA A 434 20.93 3.98 -16.88
N LEU A 435 21.09 4.05 -15.55
CA LEU A 435 21.85 3.06 -14.80
C LEU A 435 21.20 1.67 -14.91
N TYR A 436 19.90 1.57 -14.66
CA TYR A 436 19.20 0.29 -14.72
C TYR A 436 19.02 -0.24 -16.15
N ASP A 437 19.07 0.59 -17.19
CA ASP A 437 19.14 0.13 -18.58
C ASP A 437 20.53 -0.48 -18.89
N THR A 438 21.59 0.04 -18.24
CA THR A 438 22.97 -0.42 -18.40
C THR A 438 23.27 -1.71 -17.65
N VAL A 439 22.64 -1.94 -16.48
CA VAL A 439 22.92 -3.10 -15.63
C VAL A 439 21.73 -4.06 -15.58
N THR A 440 22.01 -5.35 -15.49
CA THR A 440 20.97 -6.40 -15.30
C THR A 440 21.45 -7.41 -14.28
N MET A 441 20.53 -7.96 -13.47
CA MET A 441 20.81 -9.06 -12.56
C MET A 441 19.87 -10.23 -12.81
N VAL A 442 20.44 -11.43 -12.88
CA VAL A 442 19.71 -12.69 -12.78
C VAL A 442 19.84 -13.17 -11.34
N PHE A 443 18.73 -13.11 -10.60
CA PHE A 443 18.67 -13.49 -9.19
C PHE A 443 18.61 -15.01 -9.01
N GLN A 444 19.06 -15.49 -7.86
CA GLN A 444 18.92 -16.89 -7.44
C GLN A 444 17.45 -17.30 -7.38
N GLU A 445 16.60 -16.50 -6.73
CA GLU A 445 15.16 -16.70 -6.71
C GLU A 445 14.52 -15.86 -7.82
N THR A 446 13.93 -16.55 -8.79
CA THR A 446 13.30 -15.90 -9.95
C THR A 446 11.86 -15.51 -9.60
N ALA A 447 11.60 -14.20 -9.55
CA ALA A 447 10.24 -13.68 -9.45
C ALA A 447 9.52 -13.76 -10.81
N LEU A 448 8.38 -14.44 -10.87
CA LEU A 448 7.47 -14.46 -12.00
C LEU A 448 6.15 -13.79 -11.64
N PHE A 449 5.66 -12.95 -12.54
CA PHE A 449 4.38 -12.27 -12.36
C PHE A 449 3.23 -13.16 -12.81
N GLN A 450 2.09 -13.02 -12.18
CA GLN A 450 0.86 -13.71 -12.53
C GLN A 450 0.27 -13.12 -13.82
N ASP A 451 0.92 -13.44 -14.94
CA ASP A 451 0.60 -12.97 -16.28
C ASP A 451 1.05 -14.06 -17.29
N THR A 452 0.85 -13.84 -18.59
CA THR A 452 1.29 -14.77 -19.64
C THR A 452 2.81 -14.91 -19.67
N VAL A 453 3.33 -16.00 -20.25
CA VAL A 453 4.75 -16.20 -20.53
C VAL A 453 5.30 -15.03 -21.36
N ALA A 454 4.59 -14.62 -22.42
CA ALA A 454 4.98 -13.51 -23.28
C ALA A 454 5.15 -12.19 -22.50
N ASN A 455 4.18 -11.84 -21.65
CA ASN A 455 4.24 -10.63 -20.85
C ASN A 455 5.33 -10.69 -19.79
N ASN A 456 5.56 -11.86 -19.21
CA ASN A 456 6.71 -12.08 -18.34
C ASN A 456 8.06 -11.87 -19.06
N LEU A 457 8.20 -12.31 -20.30
CA LEU A 457 9.40 -12.07 -21.12
C LEU A 457 9.55 -10.58 -21.48
N ARG A 458 8.46 -9.89 -21.84
CA ARG A 458 8.46 -8.45 -22.16
C ARG A 458 8.84 -7.54 -20.98
N LEU A 459 8.99 -8.05 -19.78
CA LEU A 459 9.63 -7.28 -18.69
C LEU A 459 11.09 -6.96 -19.00
N GLY A 460 11.77 -7.74 -19.85
CA GLY A 460 13.10 -7.43 -20.33
C GLY A 460 13.12 -6.30 -21.36
N ASP A 461 12.19 -6.33 -22.30
CA ASP A 461 11.92 -5.28 -23.29
C ASP A 461 10.43 -5.22 -23.61
N PRO A 462 9.72 -4.17 -23.12
CA PRO A 462 8.29 -3.98 -23.40
C PRO A 462 7.92 -3.86 -24.88
N GLY A 463 8.89 -3.45 -25.74
CA GLY A 463 8.73 -3.32 -27.18
C GLY A 463 8.97 -4.59 -27.99
N ALA A 464 9.43 -5.67 -27.35
CA ALA A 464 9.84 -6.89 -28.03
C ALA A 464 8.69 -7.53 -28.83
N THR A 465 9.00 -7.82 -30.09
CA THR A 465 8.11 -8.57 -31.01
C THR A 465 8.06 -10.04 -30.62
N GLN A 466 7.06 -10.77 -31.12
CA GLN A 466 6.95 -12.21 -30.88
C GLN A 466 8.21 -12.98 -31.36
N LEU A 467 8.78 -12.56 -32.48
CA LEU A 467 10.00 -13.19 -33.02
C LEU A 467 11.19 -13.03 -32.08
N GLU A 468 11.37 -11.84 -31.49
CA GLU A 468 12.44 -11.57 -30.51
C GLU A 468 12.24 -12.35 -29.23
N LEU A 469 10.99 -12.50 -28.76
CA LEU A 469 10.66 -13.37 -27.62
C LEU A 469 11.08 -14.82 -27.89
N GLU A 470 10.76 -15.34 -29.08
CA GLU A 470 11.10 -16.71 -29.47
C GLU A 470 12.61 -16.90 -29.61
N GLN A 471 13.32 -15.92 -30.17
CA GLN A 471 14.79 -15.96 -30.28
C GLN A 471 15.44 -15.97 -28.90
N ALA A 472 15.03 -15.09 -28.00
CA ALA A 472 15.54 -15.06 -26.63
C ALA A 472 15.25 -16.37 -25.87
N ALA A 473 14.05 -16.92 -26.04
CA ALA A 473 13.66 -18.19 -25.42
C ALA A 473 14.48 -19.37 -25.97
N ARG A 474 14.83 -19.38 -27.27
CA ARG A 474 15.73 -20.39 -27.87
C ARG A 474 17.15 -20.29 -27.31
N LEU A 475 17.71 -19.06 -27.23
CA LEU A 475 19.01 -18.82 -26.63
C LEU A 475 19.08 -19.22 -25.15
N ALA A 476 17.96 -19.09 -24.44
CA ALA A 476 17.83 -19.52 -23.05
C ALA A 476 17.41 -20.99 -22.88
N ASN A 477 17.30 -21.78 -23.94
CA ASN A 477 16.88 -23.19 -23.94
C ASN A 477 15.53 -23.44 -23.24
N ILE A 478 14.55 -22.52 -23.40
CA ILE A 478 13.21 -22.61 -22.79
C ILE A 478 12.07 -22.63 -23.84
N HIS A 479 12.37 -22.38 -25.12
CA HIS A 479 11.38 -22.29 -26.18
C HIS A 479 10.51 -23.54 -26.30
N ASP A 480 11.12 -24.72 -26.34
CA ASP A 480 10.40 -25.98 -26.53
C ASP A 480 9.51 -26.30 -25.33
N THR A 481 9.98 -25.97 -24.11
CA THR A 481 9.17 -26.05 -22.90
C THR A 481 7.93 -25.12 -22.98
N ILE A 482 8.12 -23.89 -23.45
CA ILE A 482 7.01 -22.94 -23.63
C ILE A 482 6.00 -23.47 -24.65
N MET A 483 6.49 -24.00 -25.78
CA MET A 483 5.61 -24.55 -26.82
C MET A 483 4.85 -25.81 -26.39
N ALA A 484 5.36 -26.54 -25.40
CA ALA A 484 4.66 -27.68 -24.79
C ALA A 484 3.56 -27.28 -23.82
N LEU A 485 3.47 -26.00 -23.39
CA LEU A 485 2.40 -25.49 -22.56
C LEU A 485 1.08 -25.37 -23.36
N PRO A 486 -0.09 -25.46 -22.69
CA PRO A 486 -1.39 -25.52 -23.37
C PRO A 486 -1.69 -24.38 -24.36
N GLN A 487 -1.13 -23.18 -24.12
CA GLN A 487 -1.32 -21.99 -24.98
C GLN A 487 0.03 -21.36 -25.39
N GLY A 488 1.13 -22.14 -25.31
CA GLY A 488 2.47 -21.63 -25.65
C GLY A 488 2.83 -20.35 -24.89
N TYR A 489 3.21 -19.31 -25.61
CA TYR A 489 3.58 -17.99 -25.04
C TYR A 489 2.42 -17.25 -24.38
N ASP A 490 1.17 -17.56 -24.73
CA ASP A 490 -0.02 -16.95 -24.11
C ASP A 490 -0.49 -17.72 -22.85
N THR A 491 0.21 -18.77 -22.45
CA THR A 491 -0.11 -19.52 -21.24
C THR A 491 0.05 -18.62 -20.01
N PRO A 492 -1.00 -18.45 -19.16
CA PRO A 492 -0.90 -17.72 -17.92
C PRO A 492 -0.08 -18.52 -16.90
N LEU A 493 0.91 -17.86 -16.31
CA LEU A 493 1.69 -18.40 -15.20
C LEU A 493 0.92 -18.15 -13.89
N GLY A 494 0.82 -19.18 -13.05
CA GLY A 494 0.24 -19.05 -11.71
C GLY A 494 1.10 -18.22 -10.77
N VAL A 495 0.70 -18.14 -9.50
CA VAL A 495 1.47 -17.45 -8.45
C VAL A 495 2.89 -18.05 -8.44
N ASP A 496 3.89 -17.17 -8.47
CA ASP A 496 5.31 -17.50 -8.52
C ASP A 496 5.71 -18.50 -9.64
N GLY A 497 4.95 -18.52 -10.73
CA GLY A 497 5.20 -19.42 -11.86
C GLY A 497 4.98 -20.91 -11.53
N GLY A 498 4.01 -21.23 -10.69
CA GLY A 498 3.75 -22.58 -10.18
C GLY A 498 3.54 -23.67 -11.24
N THR A 499 3.41 -23.32 -12.52
CA THR A 499 3.37 -24.23 -13.67
C THR A 499 4.74 -24.65 -14.20
N LEU A 500 5.82 -23.99 -13.76
CA LEU A 500 7.20 -24.22 -14.22
C LEU A 500 8.05 -24.81 -13.10
N SER A 501 8.96 -25.71 -13.44
CA SER A 501 10.02 -26.20 -12.54
C SER A 501 11.02 -25.09 -12.17
N GLY A 502 11.85 -25.29 -11.15
CA GLY A 502 12.88 -24.32 -10.74
C GLY A 502 13.84 -23.96 -11.86
N GLY A 503 14.33 -24.94 -12.61
CA GLY A 503 15.22 -24.73 -13.75
C GLY A 503 14.55 -24.02 -14.92
N GLU A 504 13.28 -24.29 -15.19
CA GLU A 504 12.51 -23.60 -16.23
C GLU A 504 12.27 -22.14 -15.87
N ARG A 505 11.94 -21.84 -14.59
CA ARG A 505 11.84 -20.46 -14.11
C ARG A 505 13.16 -19.71 -14.28
N GLN A 506 14.29 -20.35 -13.97
CA GLN A 506 15.60 -19.73 -14.12
C GLN A 506 15.94 -19.45 -15.60
N ARG A 507 15.67 -20.42 -16.51
CA ARG A 507 15.85 -20.19 -17.96
C ARG A 507 14.94 -19.08 -18.49
N LEU A 508 13.72 -18.94 -17.96
CA LEU A 508 12.86 -17.80 -18.32
C LEU A 508 13.43 -16.45 -17.85
N ALA A 509 14.06 -16.40 -16.67
CA ALA A 509 14.76 -15.20 -16.19
C ALA A 509 15.99 -14.88 -17.06
N ILE A 510 16.72 -15.89 -17.53
CA ILE A 510 17.83 -15.71 -18.47
C ILE A 510 17.32 -15.13 -19.80
N ALA A 511 16.18 -15.65 -20.32
CA ALA A 511 15.55 -15.12 -21.53
C ALA A 511 15.15 -13.62 -21.39
N ARG A 512 14.65 -13.19 -20.21
CA ARG A 512 14.43 -11.77 -19.89
C ARG A 512 15.72 -10.95 -19.96
N ALA A 513 16.81 -11.48 -19.38
CA ALA A 513 18.11 -10.81 -19.39
C ALA A 513 18.72 -10.72 -20.79
N ILE A 514 18.47 -11.71 -21.66
CA ILE A 514 18.86 -11.70 -23.09
C ILE A 514 18.10 -10.59 -23.82
N LEU A 515 16.77 -10.49 -23.63
CA LEU A 515 15.93 -9.45 -24.25
C LEU A 515 16.35 -8.05 -23.84
N LYS A 516 16.73 -7.85 -22.58
CA LYS A 516 17.12 -6.54 -22.06
C LYS A 516 18.45 -6.02 -22.65
N GLN A 517 19.33 -6.90 -23.13
CA GLN A 517 20.60 -6.57 -23.80
C GLN A 517 21.53 -5.63 -23.01
N SER A 518 21.45 -5.57 -21.71
CA SER A 518 22.31 -4.72 -20.87
C SER A 518 23.79 -5.10 -21.04
N PRO A 519 24.73 -4.12 -21.13
CA PRO A 519 26.16 -4.36 -21.29
C PRO A 519 26.86 -4.85 -20.02
N VAL A 520 26.30 -4.60 -18.82
CA VAL A 520 26.81 -5.08 -17.53
C VAL A 520 25.83 -6.07 -16.91
N LEU A 521 26.34 -7.25 -16.58
CA LEU A 521 25.51 -8.36 -16.12
C LEU A 521 25.97 -8.86 -14.75
N PHE A 522 25.03 -9.07 -13.86
CA PHE A 522 25.21 -9.73 -12.56
C PHE A 522 24.48 -11.06 -12.54
N LEU A 523 25.18 -12.13 -12.17
CA LEU A 523 24.63 -13.47 -12.07
C LEU A 523 24.77 -13.99 -10.63
N ASP A 524 23.68 -14.39 -10.01
CA ASP A 524 23.70 -15.14 -8.74
C ASP A 524 23.48 -16.63 -9.06
N GLU A 525 24.57 -17.39 -9.09
CA GLU A 525 24.62 -18.76 -9.59
C GLU A 525 24.30 -19.79 -8.49
N ALA A 526 23.06 -19.79 -7.96
CA ALA A 526 22.65 -20.81 -7.02
C ALA A 526 21.81 -21.89 -7.70
N THR A 527 22.47 -22.93 -8.22
CA THR A 527 21.85 -24.06 -8.92
C THR A 527 21.94 -25.37 -8.14
N ALA A 528 22.19 -25.31 -6.85
CA ALA A 528 22.54 -26.46 -5.99
C ALA A 528 21.48 -27.58 -5.88
N SER A 529 20.31 -27.46 -6.52
CA SER A 529 19.21 -28.43 -6.43
C SER A 529 18.61 -28.85 -7.78
N LEU A 530 19.34 -28.66 -8.89
CA LEU A 530 18.86 -29.02 -10.23
C LEU A 530 19.44 -30.38 -10.66
N ASP A 531 18.68 -31.08 -11.47
CA ASP A 531 19.15 -32.31 -12.16
C ASP A 531 20.19 -31.94 -13.22
N PRO A 532 21.12 -32.88 -13.55
CA PRO A 532 22.25 -32.59 -14.46
C PRO A 532 21.85 -32.11 -15.87
N GLU A 533 20.70 -32.52 -16.37
CA GLU A 533 20.19 -32.11 -17.68
C GLU A 533 19.78 -30.62 -17.68
N ASN A 534 19.00 -30.21 -16.69
CA ASN A 534 18.63 -28.80 -16.52
C ASN A 534 19.85 -27.92 -16.24
N GLU A 535 20.83 -28.45 -15.52
CA GLU A 535 22.09 -27.76 -15.25
C GLU A 535 22.84 -27.43 -16.54
N GLN A 536 22.98 -28.40 -17.45
CA GLN A 536 23.65 -28.20 -18.74
C GLN A 536 22.92 -27.16 -19.62
N LEU A 537 21.57 -27.19 -19.65
CA LEU A 537 20.76 -26.24 -20.38
C LEU A 537 20.91 -24.80 -19.85
N ILE A 538 20.96 -24.64 -18.54
CA ILE A 538 21.19 -23.34 -17.91
C ILE A 538 22.59 -22.81 -18.20
N GLN A 539 23.62 -23.68 -18.18
CA GLN A 539 25.00 -23.28 -18.50
C GLN A 539 25.10 -22.78 -19.94
N GLN A 540 24.49 -23.47 -20.90
CA GLN A 540 24.44 -23.04 -22.29
C GLN A 540 23.74 -21.69 -22.46
N ALA A 541 22.65 -21.48 -21.69
CA ALA A 541 21.93 -20.23 -21.68
C ALA A 541 22.78 -19.09 -21.09
N PHE A 542 23.57 -19.34 -20.03
CA PHE A 542 24.51 -18.39 -19.48
C PHE A 542 25.63 -18.06 -20.46
N ASP A 543 26.21 -19.06 -21.12
CA ASP A 543 27.25 -18.86 -22.14
C ASP A 543 26.74 -17.94 -23.28
N SER A 544 25.48 -18.09 -23.67
CA SER A 544 24.82 -17.21 -24.65
C SER A 544 24.60 -15.79 -24.13
N LEU A 545 24.20 -15.65 -22.85
CA LEU A 545 23.91 -14.36 -22.22
C LEU A 545 25.15 -13.51 -21.98
N THR A 546 26.30 -14.12 -21.65
CA THR A 546 27.53 -13.45 -21.20
C THR A 546 28.41 -12.93 -22.33
N GLN A 547 28.17 -13.32 -23.60
CA GLN A 547 28.97 -12.93 -24.73
C GLN A 547 29.09 -11.39 -24.89
N ASN A 548 30.33 -10.90 -24.99
CA ASN A 548 30.64 -9.47 -25.18
C ASN A 548 30.10 -8.52 -24.09
N LYS A 549 29.93 -8.99 -22.88
CA LYS A 549 29.43 -8.20 -21.73
C LYS A 549 30.46 -8.15 -20.60
N THR A 550 30.39 -7.11 -19.78
CA THR A 550 31.08 -7.08 -18.48
C THR A 550 30.24 -7.88 -17.49
N VAL A 551 30.80 -8.96 -16.94
CA VAL A 551 30.04 -9.95 -16.17
C VAL A 551 30.59 -10.07 -14.75
N PHE A 552 29.69 -9.98 -13.76
CA PHE A 552 29.96 -10.30 -12.37
C PHE A 552 29.16 -11.55 -11.99
N VAL A 553 29.84 -12.60 -11.51
CA VAL A 553 29.21 -13.87 -11.13
C VAL A 553 29.47 -14.16 -9.65
N ILE A 554 28.40 -14.32 -8.86
CA ILE A 554 28.54 -14.94 -7.54
C ILE A 554 28.63 -16.45 -7.80
N ALA A 555 29.88 -16.94 -7.86
CA ALA A 555 30.15 -18.26 -8.36
C ALA A 555 30.03 -19.31 -7.24
N HIS A 556 29.27 -20.34 -7.53
CA HIS A 556 29.12 -21.55 -6.73
C HIS A 556 29.57 -22.82 -7.48
N ARG A 557 30.14 -22.67 -8.69
CA ARG A 557 30.60 -23.77 -9.56
C ARG A 557 32.06 -23.60 -9.97
N LEU A 558 32.77 -24.71 -9.98
CA LEU A 558 34.15 -24.77 -10.38
C LEU A 558 34.37 -24.32 -11.85
N SER A 559 33.48 -24.74 -12.76
CA SER A 559 33.54 -24.40 -14.17
C SER A 559 33.41 -22.91 -14.47
N THR A 560 32.62 -22.18 -13.67
CA THR A 560 32.48 -20.72 -13.80
C THR A 560 33.68 -20.00 -13.21
N ILE A 561 34.21 -20.49 -12.08
CA ILE A 561 35.37 -19.93 -11.40
C ILE A 561 36.61 -20.01 -12.28
N THR A 562 36.88 -21.15 -12.92
CA THR A 562 38.05 -21.39 -13.76
C THR A 562 38.06 -20.58 -15.08
N ARG A 563 36.88 -20.15 -15.57
CA ARG A 563 36.72 -19.35 -16.77
C ARG A 563 36.81 -17.85 -16.55
N ALA A 564 36.75 -17.41 -15.27
CA ALA A 564 36.77 -16.00 -14.94
C ALA A 564 38.13 -15.36 -15.21
N ASP A 565 38.13 -14.17 -15.83
CA ASP A 565 39.33 -13.37 -16.06
C ASP A 565 39.92 -12.88 -14.72
N GLN A 566 39.06 -12.66 -13.73
CA GLN A 566 39.42 -12.25 -12.36
C GLN A 566 38.51 -12.93 -11.35
N ILE A 567 39.10 -13.33 -10.24
CA ILE A 567 38.38 -13.90 -9.09
C ILE A 567 38.63 -12.99 -7.89
N LEU A 568 37.55 -12.57 -7.22
CA LEU A 568 37.56 -11.80 -5.97
C LEU A 568 37.26 -12.76 -4.82
N VAL A 569 38.24 -12.96 -3.91
CA VAL A 569 38.07 -13.84 -2.73
C VAL A 569 37.64 -13.01 -1.54
N MET A 570 36.37 -13.18 -1.12
CA MET A 570 35.75 -12.45 -0.03
C MET A 570 35.75 -13.27 1.27
N ASP A 571 36.11 -12.63 2.38
CA ASP A 571 35.97 -13.18 3.72
C ASP A 571 35.54 -12.12 4.72
N HIS A 572 34.53 -12.41 5.52
CA HIS A 572 34.02 -11.50 6.57
C HIS A 572 33.86 -10.03 6.14
N GLY A 573 33.34 -9.80 4.92
CA GLY A 573 33.11 -8.47 4.36
C GLY A 573 34.34 -7.78 3.78
N THR A 574 35.49 -8.44 3.73
CA THR A 574 36.74 -7.91 3.18
C THR A 574 37.16 -8.67 1.92
N LEU A 575 37.89 -7.99 1.04
CA LEU A 575 38.57 -8.64 -0.08
C LEU A 575 39.93 -9.18 0.40
N CYS A 576 40.04 -10.50 0.49
CA CYS A 576 41.28 -11.15 0.97
C CYS A 576 42.37 -11.17 -0.12
N ASP A 577 41.99 -11.53 -1.35
CA ASP A 577 42.89 -11.58 -2.49
C ASP A 577 42.09 -11.48 -3.81
N SER A 578 42.77 -11.14 -4.89
CA SER A 578 42.18 -11.10 -6.23
C SER A 578 43.22 -11.51 -7.29
N GLY A 579 42.79 -12.28 -8.29
CA GLY A 579 43.68 -12.74 -9.37
C GLY A 579 43.01 -13.79 -10.23
N THR A 580 43.79 -14.46 -11.08
CA THR A 580 43.36 -15.60 -11.86
C THR A 580 43.31 -16.87 -11.01
N HIS A 581 42.67 -17.91 -11.53
CA HIS A 581 42.57 -19.22 -10.86
C HIS A 581 43.95 -19.75 -10.44
N ASP A 582 44.91 -19.78 -11.36
CA ASP A 582 46.24 -20.35 -11.10
C ASP A 582 47.04 -19.53 -10.08
N GLU A 583 46.94 -18.19 -10.13
CA GLU A 583 47.60 -17.31 -9.17
C GLU A 583 47.03 -17.53 -7.75
N LEU A 584 45.72 -17.61 -7.60
CA LEU A 584 45.08 -17.77 -6.30
C LEU A 584 45.29 -19.16 -5.70
N LEU A 585 45.34 -20.20 -6.54
CA LEU A 585 45.73 -21.54 -6.07
C LEU A 585 47.17 -21.57 -5.54
N GLY A 586 48.06 -20.73 -6.08
CA GLY A 586 49.45 -20.67 -5.62
C GLY A 586 49.67 -19.88 -4.31
N ARG A 587 48.79 -18.90 -3.97
CA ARG A 587 49.08 -17.94 -2.91
C ARG A 587 47.96 -17.72 -1.88
N CYS A 588 46.71 -18.02 -2.19
CA CYS A 588 45.58 -17.76 -1.31
C CYS A 588 45.09 -19.02 -0.64
N SER A 589 45.41 -19.20 0.64
CA SER A 589 45.04 -20.40 1.41
C SER A 589 43.51 -20.57 1.55
N LEU A 590 42.77 -19.48 1.67
CA LEU A 590 41.31 -19.52 1.71
C LEU A 590 40.73 -20.05 0.40
N TYR A 591 41.26 -19.56 -0.75
CA TYR A 591 40.83 -20.03 -2.06
C TYR A 591 41.15 -21.51 -2.30
N GLN A 592 42.33 -21.96 -1.86
CA GLN A 592 42.73 -23.37 -1.91
C GLN A 592 41.72 -24.24 -1.13
N SER A 593 41.40 -23.84 0.11
CA SER A 593 40.43 -24.56 0.94
C SER A 593 39.02 -24.60 0.31
N LEU A 594 38.56 -23.50 -0.27
CA LEU A 594 37.28 -23.44 -0.99
C LEU A 594 37.28 -24.38 -2.19
N TRP A 595 38.36 -24.38 -2.95
CA TRP A 595 38.54 -25.23 -4.13
C TRP A 595 38.56 -26.72 -3.77
N GLU A 596 39.34 -27.11 -2.76
CA GLU A 596 39.42 -28.50 -2.28
C GLU A 596 38.05 -29.01 -1.76
N ASN A 597 37.32 -28.17 -1.04
CA ASN A 597 35.98 -28.52 -0.55
C ASN A 597 34.96 -28.70 -1.69
N HIS A 598 35.09 -27.95 -2.79
CA HIS A 598 34.24 -28.14 -3.97
C HIS A 598 34.59 -29.41 -4.73
N LEU A 599 35.88 -29.73 -4.95
CA LEU A 599 36.32 -30.99 -5.58
C LEU A 599 35.89 -32.18 -4.78
N GLY A 600 36.02 -32.17 -3.45
CA GLY A 600 35.59 -33.27 -2.59
C GLY A 600 34.07 -33.54 -2.63
N SER A 601 33.26 -32.51 -2.89
CA SER A 601 31.81 -32.66 -3.07
C SER A 601 31.44 -33.24 -4.44
N GLU A 602 32.14 -32.90 -5.52
CA GLU A 602 31.91 -33.46 -6.85
C GLU A 602 32.37 -34.92 -6.97
N GLU A 603 33.52 -35.29 -6.40
CA GLU A 603 34.00 -36.68 -6.38
C GLU A 603 33.08 -37.63 -5.62
N HIS A 604 32.43 -37.19 -4.55
CA HIS A 604 31.47 -38.02 -3.80
C HIS A 604 30.26 -38.41 -4.64
N TRP A 605 29.81 -37.64 -5.58
CA TRP A 605 28.70 -37.96 -6.49
C TRP A 605 29.10 -38.94 -7.58
N HIS A 606 30.37 -38.98 -8.02
CA HIS A 606 30.88 -39.94 -9.00
C HIS A 606 31.19 -41.31 -8.42
N LEU A 607 31.31 -41.45 -7.08
CA LEU A 607 31.60 -42.73 -6.41
C LEU A 607 30.38 -43.63 -6.17
N TYR A 608 29.16 -43.19 -6.47
CA TYR A 608 27.95 -44.01 -6.47
C TYR A 608 27.32 -44.12 -7.86
N PRO A 609 27.94 -44.85 -8.84
CA PRO A 609 27.22 -45.19 -10.04
C PRO A 609 26.08 -46.14 -9.64
N ASN A 610 24.87 -45.87 -10.14
CA ASN A 610 23.65 -46.65 -10.01
C ASN A 610 23.89 -48.16 -9.72
N LYS A 611 23.60 -48.61 -8.52
CA LYS A 611 23.35 -50.05 -8.32
C LYS A 611 21.98 -50.34 -8.95
N PRO A 612 21.91 -51.25 -9.93
CA PRO A 612 20.63 -51.68 -10.48
C PRO A 612 19.82 -52.36 -9.36
N ASN A 613 18.60 -51.87 -9.18
CA ASN A 613 17.60 -52.52 -8.32
C ASN A 613 17.50 -53.99 -8.71
N LYS A 614 17.92 -54.89 -7.83
CA LYS A 614 17.52 -56.30 -7.87
C LYS A 614 16.26 -56.41 -7.03
N VAL A 615 15.15 -56.66 -7.74
CA VAL A 615 13.88 -57.31 -7.41
C VAL A 615 13.32 -57.11 -6.01
#